data_26fc3061366bc221188e9e0a30d31286
#
_entry.id   26fc3061366bc221188e9e0a30d31286
#
_cell.length_a   1.000
_cell.length_b   1.000
_cell.length_c   1.000
_cell.angle_alpha   90.00
_cell.angle_beta   90.00
_cell.angle_gamma   90.00
#
_symmetry.space_group_name_H-M   'P 1'
#
loop_
_entity.id
_entity.type
_entity.pdbx_description
1 polymer ?
#
loop_
_entity_poly.entity_id
_entity_poly.type
_entity_poly.pdbx_seq_one_letter_code
_entity_poly.pdbx_strand_id
1 'polypeptide(L)'
;LWEEIDIITKGGNYGWNRREGLHNFFGKQVEGMIEPVVEYSHKEGVSVTGGFVYRGTAIKGLEGAYLYADFGMPKIWAIRMANGKASEPKILVKKGSSMFSSFAEDKDGELYVLSFEGGQNAGQAGAIWKIRAR
;
A
#
# COMPACT_ATOMS: atom_id res chain seq x y z
N LEU A 1 0.90 -6.55 -14.29
CA LEU A 1 -0.55 -6.26 -14.42
C LEU A 1 -1.27 -6.24 -13.08
N TRP A 2 -0.54 -6.62 -12.02
CA TRP A 2 -1.06 -6.72 -10.66
C TRP A 2 -0.07 -6.12 -9.68
N GLU A 3 -0.60 -5.46 -8.67
CA GLU A 3 0.14 -4.99 -7.49
C GLU A 3 -0.23 -5.87 -6.31
N GLU A 4 0.74 -6.11 -5.39
CA GLU A 4 0.52 -7.03 -4.28
C GLU A 4 1.07 -6.50 -2.96
N ILE A 5 0.50 -6.98 -1.87
CA ILE A 5 0.95 -6.71 -0.50
C ILE A 5 1.17 -8.03 0.20
N ASP A 6 2.36 -8.18 0.78
CA ASP A 6 2.81 -9.40 1.45
C ASP A 6 3.09 -9.18 2.93
N ILE A 7 2.95 -10.25 3.71
CA ILE A 7 3.54 -10.34 5.04
C ILE A 7 4.90 -10.99 4.90
N ILE A 8 5.95 -10.20 4.99
CA ILE A 8 7.32 -10.68 4.75
C ILE A 8 7.81 -11.56 5.89
N THR A 9 8.28 -12.75 5.54
CA THR A 9 8.99 -13.67 6.43
C THR A 9 10.40 -13.93 5.90
N LYS A 10 11.34 -14.13 6.82
CA LYS A 10 12.74 -14.38 6.45
C LYS A 10 12.86 -15.65 5.58
N GLY A 11 13.43 -15.50 4.39
CA GLY A 11 13.62 -16.61 3.42
C GLY A 11 12.35 -17.00 2.67
N GLY A 12 11.25 -16.23 2.79
CA GLY A 12 10.02 -16.46 2.06
C GLY A 12 10.19 -16.28 0.54
N ASN A 13 9.52 -17.14 -0.22
CA ASN A 13 9.44 -17.04 -1.67
C ASN A 13 8.06 -16.51 -2.06
N TYR A 14 7.98 -15.27 -2.54
CA TYR A 14 6.75 -14.58 -2.93
C TYR A 14 6.41 -14.70 -4.43
N GLY A 15 7.15 -15.55 -5.14
CA GLY A 15 6.78 -16.05 -6.45
C GLY A 15 7.36 -15.29 -7.65
N TRP A 16 7.90 -14.09 -7.50
CA TRP A 16 8.50 -13.39 -8.62
C TRP A 16 9.73 -14.15 -9.17
N ASN A 17 9.83 -14.38 -10.48
CA ASN A 17 8.97 -13.92 -11.58
C ASN A 17 8.03 -15.02 -12.14
N ARG A 18 7.68 -16.01 -11.35
CA ARG A 18 6.72 -17.04 -11.76
C ARG A 18 5.29 -16.58 -11.58
N ARG A 19 5.08 -15.69 -10.60
CA ARG A 19 3.78 -15.08 -10.26
C ARG A 19 3.89 -13.57 -10.20
N GLU A 20 2.78 -12.93 -10.44
CA GLU A 20 2.49 -11.52 -10.20
C GLU A 20 1.13 -11.49 -9.51
N GLY A 21 1.09 -11.18 -8.22
CA GLY A 21 -0.08 -11.46 -7.37
C GLY A 21 -0.39 -12.96 -7.29
N LEU A 22 -1.64 -13.29 -7.41
CA LEU A 22 -2.13 -14.69 -7.50
C LEU A 22 -2.08 -15.26 -8.93
N HIS A 23 -1.51 -14.52 -9.89
CA HIS A 23 -1.55 -14.85 -11.31
C HIS A 23 -0.23 -15.40 -11.82
N ASN A 24 -0.29 -16.33 -12.78
CA ASN A 24 0.90 -16.80 -13.49
C ASN A 24 1.49 -15.67 -14.32
N PHE A 25 2.80 -15.44 -14.18
CA PHE A 25 3.52 -14.45 -14.98
C PHE A 25 4.46 -15.11 -15.98
N PHE A 26 5.44 -15.89 -15.53
CA PHE A 26 6.43 -16.51 -16.41
C PHE A 26 6.72 -17.96 -16.03
N GLY A 27 6.53 -18.88 -16.97
CA GLY A 27 6.85 -20.30 -16.81
C GLY A 27 5.91 -21.04 -15.85
N LYS A 28 6.40 -22.14 -15.28
CA LYS A 28 5.62 -22.97 -14.34
C LYS A 28 5.74 -22.42 -12.92
N GLN A 29 4.68 -22.55 -12.15
CA GLN A 29 4.71 -22.30 -10.71
C GLN A 29 5.65 -23.29 -10.00
N VAL A 30 6.19 -22.86 -8.88
CA VAL A 30 7.09 -23.64 -8.01
C VAL A 30 6.37 -23.84 -6.67
N GLU A 31 6.55 -24.98 -6.05
CA GLU A 31 6.00 -25.23 -4.71
C GLU A 31 6.58 -24.29 -3.66
N GLY A 32 5.82 -24.01 -2.61
CA GLY A 32 6.25 -23.22 -1.47
C GLY A 32 6.25 -21.71 -1.70
N MET A 33 5.62 -21.23 -2.78
CA MET A 33 5.38 -19.78 -2.94
C MET A 33 4.33 -19.29 -1.96
N ILE A 34 4.63 -18.19 -1.29
CA ILE A 34 3.74 -17.50 -0.35
C ILE A 34 2.80 -16.61 -1.16
N GLU A 35 1.52 -16.70 -0.86
CA GLU A 35 0.50 -15.86 -1.50
C GLU A 35 0.42 -14.49 -0.85
N PRO A 36 0.18 -13.42 -1.64
CA PRO A 36 -0.07 -12.10 -1.09
C PRO A 36 -1.34 -12.07 -0.24
N VAL A 37 -1.38 -11.14 0.71
CA VAL A 37 -2.58 -10.93 1.54
C VAL A 37 -3.58 -10.00 0.89
N VAL A 38 -3.15 -9.19 -0.06
CA VAL A 38 -3.97 -8.34 -0.92
C VAL A 38 -3.32 -8.24 -2.29
N GLU A 39 -4.13 -8.25 -3.33
CA GLU A 39 -3.72 -7.84 -4.67
C GLU A 39 -4.75 -6.88 -5.28
N TYR A 40 -4.35 -6.10 -6.26
CA TYR A 40 -5.23 -5.31 -7.11
C TYR A 40 -4.67 -5.17 -8.52
N SER A 41 -5.57 -5.08 -9.49
CA SER A 41 -5.16 -4.98 -10.90
C SER A 41 -4.73 -3.56 -11.27
N HIS A 42 -3.97 -3.43 -12.38
CA HIS A 42 -3.59 -2.14 -12.94
C HIS A 42 -4.76 -1.27 -13.40
N LYS A 43 -6.00 -1.77 -13.34
CA LYS A 43 -7.22 -0.94 -13.48
C LYS A 43 -7.52 -0.10 -12.23
N GLU A 44 -7.00 -0.51 -11.09
CA GLU A 44 -7.26 0.13 -9.78
C GLU A 44 -6.09 0.96 -9.29
N GLY A 45 -4.86 0.58 -9.66
CA GLY A 45 -3.61 1.25 -9.34
C GLY A 45 -2.47 0.58 -10.09
N VAL A 46 -1.36 1.25 -10.26
CA VAL A 46 -0.27 0.79 -11.15
C VAL A 46 1.11 0.76 -10.50
N SER A 47 1.20 1.18 -9.25
CA SER A 47 2.46 1.15 -8.51
C SER A 47 2.18 1.30 -7.01
N VAL A 48 2.12 0.18 -6.32
CA VAL A 48 1.88 0.16 -4.86
C VAL A 48 3.00 0.87 -4.11
N THR A 49 2.61 1.74 -3.20
CA THR A 49 3.51 2.39 -2.25
C THR A 49 3.24 1.79 -0.86
N GLY A 50 4.22 1.06 -0.36
CA GLY A 50 4.18 0.49 0.98
C GLY A 50 4.13 1.55 2.06
N GLY A 51 3.62 1.17 3.21
CA GLY A 51 3.18 2.05 4.27
C GLY A 51 3.49 1.53 5.66
N PHE A 52 2.57 1.77 6.55
CA PHE A 52 2.73 1.49 7.98
C PHE A 52 1.45 0.92 8.59
N VAL A 53 1.63 0.14 9.65
CA VAL A 53 0.53 -0.14 10.57
C VAL A 53 0.32 1.10 11.44
N TYR A 54 -0.86 1.69 11.41
CA TYR A 54 -1.19 2.86 12.21
C TYR A 54 -1.18 2.51 13.71
N ARG A 55 -0.36 3.23 14.47
CA ARG A 55 -0.18 3.06 15.94
C ARG A 55 -0.54 4.32 16.73
N GLY A 56 -0.92 5.39 16.03
CA GLY A 56 -1.36 6.63 16.65
C GLY A 56 -2.73 6.52 17.32
N THR A 57 -3.11 7.55 18.04
CA THR A 57 -4.39 7.63 18.76
C THR A 57 -5.32 8.72 18.27
N ALA A 58 -4.85 9.59 17.38
CA ALA A 58 -5.64 10.73 16.91
C ALA A 58 -6.81 10.33 15.99
N ILE A 59 -6.72 9.17 15.33
CA ILE A 59 -7.77 8.68 14.43
C ILE A 59 -8.42 7.45 15.04
N LYS A 60 -9.53 7.67 15.74
CA LYS A 60 -10.30 6.59 16.38
C LYS A 60 -10.70 5.51 15.36
N GLY A 61 -10.48 4.25 15.72
CA GLY A 61 -10.83 3.12 14.89
C GLY A 61 -9.86 2.82 13.75
N LEU A 62 -8.74 3.54 13.63
CA LEU A 62 -7.70 3.25 12.66
C LEU A 62 -6.54 2.43 13.24
N GLU A 63 -6.34 2.46 14.56
CA GLU A 63 -5.28 1.71 15.24
C GLU A 63 -5.25 0.24 14.81
N GLY A 64 -4.04 -0.26 14.49
CA GLY A 64 -3.80 -1.62 13.99
C GLY A 64 -4.15 -1.85 12.51
N ALA A 65 -4.65 -0.85 11.79
CA ALA A 65 -4.82 -0.95 10.35
C ALA A 65 -3.50 -0.67 9.62
N TYR A 66 -3.19 -1.46 8.59
CA TYR A 66 -2.08 -1.19 7.67
C TYR A 66 -2.57 -0.26 6.57
N LEU A 67 -1.88 0.87 6.40
CA LEU A 67 -2.15 1.85 5.36
C LEU A 67 -1.12 1.70 4.24
N TYR A 68 -1.59 1.74 3.01
CA TYR A 68 -0.78 1.75 1.80
C TYR A 68 -1.40 2.63 0.73
N ALA A 69 -0.64 3.01 -0.27
CA ALA A 69 -1.07 3.90 -1.34
C ALA A 69 -0.71 3.36 -2.71
N ASP A 70 -1.14 4.05 -3.75
CA ASP A 70 -0.64 3.87 -5.11
C ASP A 70 -0.03 5.17 -5.61
N PHE A 71 1.12 5.05 -6.28
CA PHE A 71 1.83 6.19 -6.82
C PHE A 71 1.15 6.75 -8.06
N GLY A 72 0.66 5.88 -8.96
CA GLY A 72 0.04 6.30 -10.22
C GLY A 72 -1.45 6.66 -10.10
N MET A 73 -2.12 6.13 -9.08
CA MET A 73 -3.53 6.40 -8.79
C MET A 73 -3.65 7.01 -7.39
N PRO A 74 -4.14 8.25 -7.23
CA PRO A 74 -4.05 9.01 -5.97
C PRO A 74 -5.00 8.47 -4.89
N LYS A 75 -4.73 7.28 -4.41
CA LYS A 75 -5.53 6.57 -3.41
C LYS A 75 -4.67 6.15 -2.22
N ILE A 76 -5.26 6.16 -1.04
CA ILE A 76 -4.71 5.50 0.16
C ILE A 76 -5.77 4.53 0.65
N TRP A 77 -5.36 3.28 0.87
CA TRP A 77 -6.21 2.24 1.44
C TRP A 77 -5.78 1.88 2.85
N ALA A 78 -6.67 1.25 3.57
CA ALA A 78 -6.39 0.57 4.82
C ALA A 78 -6.94 -0.85 4.79
N ILE A 79 -6.19 -1.78 5.36
CA ILE A 79 -6.60 -3.16 5.64
C ILE A 79 -6.36 -3.49 7.10
N ARG A 80 -7.06 -4.51 7.59
CA ARG A 80 -6.79 -5.12 8.91
C ARG A 80 -6.51 -6.59 8.74
N MET A 81 -5.58 -7.08 9.55
CA MET A 81 -5.30 -8.51 9.61
C MET A 81 -6.08 -9.16 10.75
N ALA A 82 -6.77 -10.24 10.46
CA ALA A 82 -7.42 -11.08 11.44
C ALA A 82 -7.28 -12.55 11.04
N ASN A 83 -6.79 -13.39 11.94
CA ASN A 83 -6.61 -14.83 11.70
C ASN A 83 -5.84 -15.16 10.40
N GLY A 84 -4.79 -14.39 10.12
CA GLY A 84 -3.94 -14.57 8.92
C GLY A 84 -4.55 -14.08 7.60
N LYS A 85 -5.71 -13.43 7.63
CA LYS A 85 -6.38 -12.90 6.44
C LYS A 85 -6.52 -11.39 6.53
N ALA A 86 -6.36 -10.72 5.39
CA ALA A 86 -6.67 -9.30 5.27
C ALA A 86 -8.18 -9.07 5.13
N SER A 87 -8.65 -7.97 5.70
CA SER A 87 -9.99 -7.45 5.40
C SER A 87 -10.04 -6.92 3.97
N GLU A 88 -11.25 -6.73 3.44
CA GLU A 88 -11.44 -5.95 2.22
C GLU A 88 -10.77 -4.56 2.35
N PRO A 89 -10.01 -4.11 1.33
CA PRO A 89 -9.39 -2.79 1.34
C PRO A 89 -10.42 -1.67 1.39
N LYS A 90 -10.25 -0.74 2.33
CA LYS A 90 -11.09 0.46 2.44
C LYS A 90 -10.31 1.67 1.93
N ILE A 91 -10.87 2.39 0.97
CA ILE A 91 -10.31 3.66 0.52
C ILE A 91 -10.52 4.71 1.62
N LEU A 92 -9.41 5.23 2.15
CA LEU A 92 -9.41 6.32 3.14
C LEU A 92 -9.29 7.68 2.47
N VAL A 93 -8.46 7.76 1.43
CA VAL A 93 -8.19 9.00 0.69
C VAL A 93 -8.25 8.70 -0.80
N LYS A 94 -8.88 9.62 -1.53
CA LYS A 94 -8.80 9.72 -2.98
C LYS A 94 -8.61 11.20 -3.30
N LYS A 95 -7.41 11.59 -3.74
CA LYS A 95 -7.04 13.00 -3.83
C LYS A 95 -6.44 13.36 -5.19
N GLY A 96 -7.25 13.88 -6.08
CA GLY A 96 -6.86 14.62 -7.28
C GLY A 96 -5.72 13.99 -8.09
N SER A 97 -4.66 14.74 -8.28
CA SER A 97 -3.46 14.36 -9.05
C SER A 97 -2.22 14.12 -8.19
N SER A 98 -2.34 14.01 -6.86
CA SER A 98 -1.21 13.72 -5.97
C SER A 98 -0.67 12.31 -6.22
N MET A 99 0.63 12.18 -6.43
CA MET A 99 1.32 10.90 -6.60
C MET A 99 1.98 10.53 -5.27
N PHE A 100 1.42 9.58 -4.54
CA PHE A 100 1.91 9.20 -3.22
C PHE A 100 3.19 8.35 -3.32
N SER A 101 4.30 8.89 -2.88
CA SER A 101 5.63 8.29 -3.07
C SER A 101 6.19 7.57 -1.85
N SER A 102 5.73 7.90 -0.65
CA SER A 102 6.22 7.29 0.59
C SER A 102 5.32 7.62 1.78
N PHE A 103 5.55 6.92 2.87
CA PHE A 103 4.96 7.20 4.18
C PHE A 103 6.04 7.48 5.22
N ALA A 104 5.65 8.14 6.30
CA ALA A 104 6.46 8.31 7.49
C ALA A 104 5.59 8.20 8.74
N GLU A 105 6.20 7.85 9.86
CA GLU A 105 5.56 7.75 11.17
C GLU A 105 6.28 8.70 12.14
N ASP A 106 5.53 9.46 12.94
CA ASP A 106 6.14 10.26 14.01
C ASP A 106 6.27 9.45 15.32
N LYS A 107 6.88 10.07 16.33
CA LYS A 107 7.12 9.43 17.64
C LYS A 107 5.83 9.02 18.37
N ASP A 108 4.69 9.58 18.00
CA ASP A 108 3.38 9.31 18.59
C ASP A 108 2.59 8.28 17.77
N GLY A 109 3.21 7.71 16.72
CA GLY A 109 2.59 6.72 15.83
C GLY A 109 1.62 7.32 14.81
N GLU A 110 1.62 8.65 14.66
CA GLU A 110 0.80 9.34 13.68
C GLU A 110 1.47 9.30 12.31
N LEU A 111 0.68 9.07 11.25
CA LEU A 111 1.21 8.86 9.92
C LEU A 111 1.16 10.11 9.05
N TYR A 112 2.18 10.20 8.22
CA TYR A 112 2.34 11.18 7.16
C TYR A 112 2.47 10.47 5.82
N VAL A 113 2.05 11.12 4.76
CA VAL A 113 2.28 10.67 3.39
C VAL A 113 2.99 11.77 2.60
N LEU A 114 3.96 11.36 1.81
CA LEU A 114 4.71 12.24 0.93
C LEU A 114 4.14 12.11 -0.48
N SER A 115 4.03 13.22 -1.19
CA SER A 115 3.52 13.22 -2.55
C SER A 115 4.28 14.15 -3.47
N PHE A 116 4.21 13.82 -4.78
CA PHE A 116 4.44 14.78 -5.84
C PHE A 116 3.10 15.38 -6.27
N GLU A 117 3.04 16.70 -6.33
CA GLU A 117 1.85 17.42 -6.75
C GLU A 117 1.98 17.83 -8.23
N GLY A 118 0.92 17.59 -9.02
CA GLY A 118 0.93 17.94 -10.44
C GLY A 118 1.68 16.99 -11.38
N GLY A 119 2.07 15.81 -10.92
CA GLY A 119 2.77 14.78 -11.69
C GLY A 119 4.30 14.83 -11.60
N GLN A 120 4.97 13.80 -12.12
CA GLN A 120 6.42 13.60 -12.01
C GLN A 120 7.27 14.75 -12.58
N ASN A 121 6.76 15.51 -13.53
CA ASN A 121 7.48 16.59 -14.22
C ASN A 121 7.09 17.99 -13.71
N ALA A 122 6.33 18.08 -12.63
CA ALA A 122 5.84 19.36 -12.09
C ALA A 122 6.91 20.15 -11.28
N GLY A 123 8.18 19.84 -11.44
CA GLY A 123 9.27 20.51 -10.77
C GLY A 123 9.33 20.20 -9.28
N GLN A 124 9.48 21.23 -8.44
CA GLN A 124 9.66 21.05 -6.97
C GLN A 124 8.35 21.00 -6.17
N ALA A 125 7.26 20.55 -6.76
CA ALA A 125 5.94 20.52 -6.12
C ALA A 125 5.73 19.26 -5.26
N GLY A 126 6.63 19.01 -4.30
CA GLY A 126 6.44 17.97 -3.29
C GLY A 126 5.66 18.47 -2.08
N ALA A 127 4.94 17.59 -1.43
CA ALA A 127 4.21 17.90 -0.20
C ALA A 127 4.30 16.76 0.83
N ILE A 128 4.21 17.14 2.10
CA ILE A 128 4.08 16.21 3.23
C ILE A 128 2.72 16.48 3.88
N TRP A 129 1.91 15.44 3.98
CA TRP A 129 0.56 15.51 4.52
C TRP A 129 0.44 14.70 5.78
N LYS A 130 -0.04 15.28 6.87
CA LYS A 130 -0.44 14.51 8.04
C LYS A 130 -1.81 13.88 7.79
N ILE A 131 -1.93 12.57 8.01
CA ILE A 131 -3.22 11.86 7.92
C ILE A 131 -4.04 12.22 9.17
N ARG A 132 -5.29 12.67 8.96
CA ARG A 132 -6.22 13.08 10.03
C ARG A 132 -7.62 12.54 9.78
N ALA A 133 -8.38 12.35 10.85
CA ALA A 133 -9.82 12.19 10.75
C ALA A 133 -10.46 13.46 10.16
N ARG A 134 -11.55 13.28 9.44
CA ARG A 134 -12.42 14.40 9.00
C ARG A 134 -13.30 14.87 10.14
#